data_ec76657e3995ba9de162a4d26b9f43b2
#
_entry.id   ec76657e3995ba9de162a4d26b9f43b2
#
_cell.length_a   1.000
_cell.length_b   1.000
_cell.length_c   1.000
_cell.angle_alpha   90.00
_cell.angle_beta   90.00
_cell.angle_gamma   90.00
#
_symmetry.space_group_name_H-M   'P 1'
#
loop_
_entity.id
_entity.type
_entity.pdbx_description
1 polymer ?
#
loop_
_entity_poly.entity_id
_entity_poly.type
_entity_poly.pdbx_seq_one_letter_code
_entity_poly.pdbx_strand_id
1 'polypeptide(L)'
;HEDIAPAEANGIVQDLTYVAVLKDYGRDVTIPRPDGYDPSLFACCCVNDLCIAPKEPHRMWSREMMITYGKLPDGKYMINWPIEGNDYYVDMIDMTPEERADAVRRAKNHTLSFVYFLQHELGFNTLGLADDEFPTEDRLPFIPYHRESRRIHGVVRFTLNDITDPYAGTLYRTAVGVGDYPVDQHHTRYSGWDDLPDLYFHPIPSYGFPLGIVIPAGFPGLLVAEKSVSVTNLVNGSTR
;
A
#
# COMPACT_ATOMS: atom_id res chain seq x y z
N HIS A 1 18.62 2.00 -13.99
CA HIS A 1 17.94 0.88 -13.31
C HIS A 1 16.42 0.94 -13.54
N GLU A 2 15.84 2.13 -13.66
CA GLU A 2 14.42 2.33 -13.84
C GLU A 2 13.88 1.72 -15.14
N ASP A 3 14.67 1.71 -16.19
CA ASP A 3 14.25 1.24 -17.52
C ASP A 3 14.52 -0.25 -17.75
N ILE A 4 15.25 -0.91 -16.85
CA ILE A 4 15.70 -2.28 -17.04
C ILE A 4 15.16 -3.15 -15.91
N ALA A 5 14.20 -4.01 -16.25
CA ALA A 5 13.80 -5.09 -15.34
C ALA A 5 14.98 -6.05 -15.14
N PRO A 6 15.24 -6.53 -13.91
CA PRO A 6 16.24 -7.57 -13.69
C PRO A 6 15.88 -8.84 -14.47
N ALA A 7 16.89 -9.58 -14.91
CA ALA A 7 16.71 -10.82 -15.67
C ALA A 7 16.02 -11.91 -14.81
N GLU A 8 16.24 -11.86 -13.51
CA GLU A 8 15.63 -12.76 -12.52
C GLU A 8 14.80 -11.96 -11.51
N ALA A 9 13.73 -12.57 -11.01
CA ALA A 9 12.93 -11.99 -9.95
C ALA A 9 13.79 -11.81 -8.68
N ASN A 10 13.77 -10.63 -8.09
CA ASN A 10 14.56 -10.29 -6.90
C ASN A 10 13.72 -10.35 -5.60
N GLY A 11 12.44 -10.70 -5.68
CA GLY A 11 11.53 -10.76 -4.54
C GLY A 11 11.17 -9.39 -3.93
N ILE A 12 11.65 -8.28 -4.50
CA ILE A 12 11.35 -6.94 -4.00
C ILE A 12 10.01 -6.49 -4.59
N VAL A 13 8.97 -6.56 -3.76
CA VAL A 13 7.63 -6.05 -4.06
C VAL A 13 7.23 -5.07 -2.97
N GLN A 14 6.32 -4.16 -3.30
CA GLN A 14 5.79 -3.25 -2.30
C GLN A 14 4.91 -3.99 -1.28
N ASP A 15 4.96 -3.52 -0.04
CA ASP A 15 4.11 -4.02 1.04
C ASP A 15 2.63 -3.99 0.64
N LEU A 16 1.88 -5.01 1.01
CA LEU A 16 0.43 -5.02 0.90
C LEU A 16 -0.22 -4.55 2.19
N THR A 17 -1.51 -4.17 2.13
CA THR A 17 -2.28 -3.81 3.33
C THR A 17 -3.63 -4.51 3.34
N TYR A 18 -3.95 -5.24 4.41
CA TYR A 18 -5.36 -5.48 4.72
C TYR A 18 -5.89 -4.22 5.40
N VAL A 19 -6.68 -3.45 4.67
CA VAL A 19 -7.30 -2.23 5.17
C VAL A 19 -8.33 -2.60 6.25
N ALA A 20 -8.24 -1.99 7.43
CA ALA A 20 -9.28 -2.08 8.43
C ALA A 20 -10.15 -0.83 8.36
N VAL A 21 -11.46 -0.98 8.42
CA VAL A 21 -12.37 0.14 8.65
C VAL A 21 -12.85 0.05 10.08
N LEU A 22 -12.50 1.05 10.88
CA LEU A 22 -12.92 1.17 12.27
C LEU A 22 -14.13 2.07 12.39
N LYS A 23 -14.99 1.80 13.38
CA LYS A 23 -16.16 2.58 13.74
C LYS A 23 -16.10 2.90 15.22
N ASP A 24 -16.51 4.09 15.60
CA ASP A 24 -16.63 4.44 17.01
C ASP A 24 -17.95 3.90 17.57
N TYR A 25 -17.84 3.00 18.53
CA TYR A 25 -18.99 2.37 19.19
C TYR A 25 -19.40 3.09 20.47
N GLY A 26 -18.66 4.13 20.92
CA GLY A 26 -18.90 4.85 22.17
C GLY A 26 -18.81 3.99 23.44
N ARG A 27 -18.29 2.78 23.33
CA ARG A 27 -18.05 1.82 24.41
C ARG A 27 -16.82 1.00 24.13
N ASP A 28 -16.27 0.34 25.12
CA ASP A 28 -15.16 -0.56 24.92
C ASP A 28 -15.53 -1.74 23.99
N VAL A 29 -14.77 -1.87 22.90
CA VAL A 29 -14.92 -2.91 21.88
C VAL A 29 -13.57 -3.55 21.55
N THR A 30 -12.70 -3.60 22.52
CA THR A 30 -11.35 -4.15 22.40
C THR A 30 -11.41 -5.61 21.94
N ILE A 31 -10.62 -5.91 20.90
CA ILE A 31 -10.51 -7.29 20.39
C ILE A 31 -9.60 -8.14 21.29
N PRO A 32 -9.73 -9.47 21.26
CA PRO A 32 -8.76 -10.36 21.90
C PRO A 32 -7.35 -10.18 21.32
N ARG A 33 -6.34 -10.44 22.13
CA ARG A 33 -4.93 -10.37 21.70
C ARG A 33 -4.69 -11.36 20.55
N PRO A 34 -4.25 -10.87 19.38
CA PRO A 34 -3.94 -11.74 18.24
C PRO A 34 -2.73 -12.65 18.50
N ASP A 35 -2.69 -13.78 17.81
CA ASP A 35 -1.58 -14.73 17.91
C ASP A 35 -0.26 -14.08 17.47
N GLY A 36 0.79 -14.30 18.27
CA GLY A 36 2.12 -13.75 17.97
C GLY A 36 2.21 -12.23 18.02
N TYR A 37 1.26 -11.53 18.67
CA TYR A 37 1.29 -10.09 18.81
C TYR A 37 2.59 -9.59 19.44
N ASP A 38 3.26 -8.70 18.74
CA ASP A 38 4.47 -8.00 19.18
C ASP A 38 4.26 -6.48 19.06
N PRO A 39 4.15 -5.74 20.17
CA PRO A 39 3.94 -4.30 20.15
C PRO A 39 5.12 -3.51 19.55
N SER A 40 6.33 -4.08 19.55
CA SER A 40 7.50 -3.40 18.99
C SER A 40 7.39 -3.13 17.49
N LEU A 41 6.60 -3.94 16.77
CA LEU A 41 6.35 -3.76 15.35
C LEU A 41 5.56 -2.47 15.03
N PHE A 42 4.86 -1.91 16.02
CA PHE A 42 3.94 -0.78 15.85
C PHE A 42 4.31 0.43 16.72
N ALA A 43 5.35 0.30 17.53
CA ALA A 43 5.70 1.30 18.54
C ALA A 43 5.89 2.70 17.93
N CYS A 44 6.44 2.80 16.74
CA CYS A 44 6.68 4.07 16.05
C CYS A 44 5.67 4.38 14.93
N CYS A 45 4.46 3.83 14.99
CA CYS A 45 3.42 4.16 14.02
C CYS A 45 2.96 5.63 14.09
N CYS A 46 3.17 6.30 15.19
CA CYS A 46 2.88 7.71 15.41
C CYS A 46 3.68 8.23 16.60
N VAL A 47 3.63 9.53 16.87
CA VAL A 47 4.22 10.13 18.07
C VAL A 47 3.53 9.59 19.32
N ASN A 48 4.25 8.82 20.14
CA ASN A 48 3.81 8.27 21.42
C ASN A 48 5.01 7.85 22.28
N ASP A 49 4.78 7.54 23.55
CA ASP A 49 5.84 7.24 24.52
C ASP A 49 6.54 5.88 24.30
N LEU A 50 5.98 5.00 23.49
CA LEU A 50 6.57 3.70 23.17
C LEU A 50 7.60 3.78 22.04
N CYS A 51 7.58 4.85 21.25
CA CYS A 51 8.47 5.03 20.13
C CYS A 51 9.84 5.54 20.59
N ILE A 52 10.86 4.69 20.47
CA ILE A 52 12.25 5.02 20.83
C ILE A 52 13.09 5.36 19.60
N ALA A 53 12.92 4.59 18.51
CA ALA A 53 13.76 4.68 17.32
C ALA A 53 12.91 4.47 16.06
N PRO A 54 12.23 5.53 15.56
CA PRO A 54 11.42 5.42 14.35
C PRO A 54 12.30 5.13 13.13
N LYS A 55 11.85 4.25 12.25
CA LYS A 55 12.50 3.96 10.96
C LYS A 55 12.58 5.22 10.08
N GLU A 56 11.52 6.02 10.11
CA GLU A 56 11.38 7.23 9.29
C GLU A 56 11.06 8.44 10.17
N PRO A 57 12.07 9.03 10.86
CA PRO A 57 11.83 10.13 11.81
C PRO A 57 11.15 11.35 11.21
N HIS A 58 11.37 11.59 9.92
CA HIS A 58 10.78 12.73 9.18
C HIS A 58 9.29 12.54 8.86
N ARG A 59 8.76 11.32 9.06
CA ARG A 59 7.35 10.96 8.80
C ARG A 59 6.53 10.76 10.06
N MET A 60 7.02 11.19 11.21
CA MET A 60 6.30 11.01 12.48
C MET A 60 5.09 11.94 12.56
N TRP A 61 3.91 11.36 12.53
CA TRP A 61 2.62 12.04 12.63
C TRP A 61 2.06 11.94 14.04
N SER A 62 1.17 12.87 14.39
CA SER A 62 0.45 12.77 15.67
C SER A 62 -0.49 11.56 15.69
N ARG A 63 -0.77 11.06 16.89
CA ARG A 63 -1.74 10.00 17.11
C ARG A 63 -3.13 10.33 16.54
N GLU A 64 -3.55 11.57 16.68
CA GLU A 64 -4.83 12.04 16.14
C GLU A 64 -4.82 12.03 14.60
N MET A 65 -3.76 12.54 13.96
CA MET A 65 -3.65 12.57 12.50
C MET A 65 -3.65 11.15 11.93
N MET A 66 -3.00 10.19 12.56
CA MET A 66 -2.97 8.79 12.13
C MET A 66 -4.39 8.22 12.01
N ILE A 67 -5.29 8.56 12.94
CA ILE A 67 -6.69 8.08 12.90
C ILE A 67 -7.53 8.93 11.94
N THR A 68 -7.40 10.26 11.99
CA THR A 68 -8.27 11.16 11.20
C THR A 68 -7.89 11.24 9.73
N TYR A 69 -6.67 10.85 9.36
CA TYR A 69 -6.22 10.73 7.97
C TYR A 69 -7.22 9.94 7.11
N GLY A 70 -7.71 8.80 7.60
CA GLY A 70 -8.65 7.92 6.92
C GLY A 70 -10.12 8.14 7.31
N LYS A 71 -10.49 9.34 7.76
CA LYS A 71 -11.87 9.63 8.16
C LYS A 71 -12.85 9.42 7.00
N LEU A 72 -13.87 8.61 7.26
CA LEU A 72 -14.96 8.29 6.36
C LEU A 72 -16.27 8.89 6.91
N PRO A 73 -17.36 8.92 6.10
CA PRO A 73 -18.69 9.21 6.60
C PRO A 73 -19.13 8.30 7.76
N ASP A 74 -20.17 8.69 8.48
CA ASP A 74 -20.83 7.90 9.54
C ASP A 74 -19.91 7.48 10.71
N GLY A 75 -18.91 8.32 11.03
CA GLY A 75 -18.02 8.08 12.17
C GLY A 75 -17.07 6.89 11.99
N LYS A 76 -16.78 6.55 10.76
CA LYS A 76 -15.82 5.49 10.39
C LYS A 76 -14.43 6.06 10.09
N TYR A 77 -13.42 5.19 10.19
CA TYR A 77 -12.01 5.52 9.93
C TYR A 77 -11.36 4.36 9.19
N MET A 78 -10.84 4.63 7.99
CA MET A 78 -10.05 3.67 7.24
C MET A 78 -8.62 3.65 7.78
N ILE A 79 -8.14 2.49 8.15
CA ILE A 79 -6.78 2.26 8.58
C ILE A 79 -6.00 1.60 7.45
N ASN A 80 -5.26 2.43 6.73
CA ASN A 80 -4.27 2.07 5.73
C ASN A 80 -2.99 2.85 6.06
N TRP A 81 -2.26 2.39 7.08
CA TRP A 81 -1.18 3.16 7.68
C TRP A 81 0.18 2.53 7.41
N PRO A 82 1.02 3.15 6.54
CA PRO A 82 2.31 2.58 6.14
C PRO A 82 3.41 2.73 7.18
N ILE A 83 3.36 3.79 8.01
CA ILE A 83 4.40 4.12 8.98
C ILE A 83 4.32 3.14 10.16
N GLU A 84 5.08 2.08 10.12
CA GLU A 84 5.10 1.00 11.14
C GLU A 84 3.68 0.56 11.58
N GLY A 85 2.71 0.65 10.67
CA GLY A 85 1.31 0.30 10.86
C GLY A 85 0.94 -1.06 10.26
N ASN A 86 -0.18 -1.12 9.55
CA ASN A 86 -0.74 -2.37 9.03
C ASN A 86 -0.24 -2.76 7.62
N ASP A 87 0.78 -2.09 7.08
CA ASP A 87 1.49 -2.60 5.91
C ASP A 87 2.22 -3.90 6.24
N TYR A 88 2.21 -4.85 5.32
CA TYR A 88 2.74 -6.19 5.50
C TYR A 88 3.50 -6.65 4.26
N TYR A 89 4.78 -7.03 4.42
CA TYR A 89 5.58 -7.53 3.31
C TYR A 89 5.29 -9.01 3.06
N VAL A 90 4.89 -9.32 1.85
CA VAL A 90 4.90 -10.68 1.31
C VAL A 90 4.82 -10.65 -0.21
N ASP A 91 5.73 -11.37 -0.88
CA ASP A 91 5.66 -11.59 -2.32
C ASP A 91 4.71 -12.77 -2.60
N MET A 92 3.50 -12.44 -3.08
CA MET A 92 2.47 -13.44 -3.39
C MET A 92 2.41 -13.81 -4.88
N ILE A 93 3.32 -13.29 -5.72
CA ILE A 93 3.16 -13.35 -7.19
C ILE A 93 3.19 -14.80 -7.69
N ASP A 94 4.11 -15.61 -7.20
CA ASP A 94 4.31 -16.99 -7.66
C ASP A 94 3.87 -18.06 -6.64
N MET A 95 3.15 -17.67 -5.58
CA MET A 95 2.63 -18.59 -4.57
C MET A 95 1.55 -19.51 -5.11
N THR A 96 1.57 -20.75 -4.66
CA THR A 96 0.45 -21.69 -4.80
C THR A 96 -0.80 -21.18 -4.08
N PRO A 97 -2.00 -21.70 -4.37
CA PRO A 97 -3.21 -21.31 -3.65
C PRO A 97 -3.11 -21.49 -2.13
N GLU A 98 -2.47 -22.57 -1.67
CA GLU A 98 -2.29 -22.90 -0.26
C GLU A 98 -1.33 -21.91 0.43
N GLU A 99 -0.19 -21.63 -0.18
CA GLU A 99 0.78 -20.64 0.31
C GLU A 99 0.16 -19.25 0.36
N ARG A 100 -0.63 -18.90 -0.66
CA ARG A 100 -1.36 -17.62 -0.71
C ARG A 100 -2.40 -17.52 0.41
N ALA A 101 -3.15 -18.59 0.67
CA ALA A 101 -4.13 -18.62 1.75
C ALA A 101 -3.45 -18.40 3.13
N ASP A 102 -2.29 -19.02 3.34
CA ASP A 102 -1.51 -18.83 4.55
C ASP A 102 -0.93 -17.40 4.65
N ALA A 103 -0.41 -16.85 3.57
CA ALA A 103 0.06 -15.46 3.50
C ALA A 103 -1.05 -14.46 3.83
N VAL A 104 -2.25 -14.66 3.28
CA VAL A 104 -3.45 -13.88 3.56
C VAL A 104 -3.82 -13.94 5.05
N ARG A 105 -3.81 -15.12 5.64
CA ARG A 105 -4.10 -15.31 7.07
C ARG A 105 -3.11 -14.53 7.94
N ARG A 106 -1.80 -14.61 7.63
CA ARG A 106 -0.77 -13.85 8.36
C ARG A 106 -0.93 -12.34 8.19
N ALA A 107 -1.22 -11.86 6.98
CA ALA A 107 -1.42 -10.44 6.71
C ALA A 107 -2.66 -9.89 7.44
N LYS A 108 -3.76 -10.66 7.48
CA LYS A 108 -4.95 -10.31 8.30
C LYS A 108 -4.62 -10.24 9.79
N ASN A 109 -3.87 -11.23 10.30
CA ASN A 109 -3.43 -11.24 11.69
C ASN A 109 -2.54 -10.04 12.04
N HIS A 110 -1.68 -9.61 11.10
CA HIS A 110 -0.88 -8.41 11.28
C HIS A 110 -1.75 -7.15 11.39
N THR A 111 -2.76 -6.99 10.53
CA THR A 111 -3.73 -5.88 10.64
C THR A 111 -4.50 -5.93 11.96
N LEU A 112 -4.96 -7.11 12.39
CA LEU A 112 -5.63 -7.26 13.69
C LEU A 112 -4.69 -6.91 14.85
N SER A 113 -3.40 -7.27 14.74
CA SER A 113 -2.38 -6.89 15.72
C SER A 113 -2.21 -5.38 15.80
N PHE A 114 -2.26 -4.68 14.67
CA PHE A 114 -2.25 -3.22 14.65
C PHE A 114 -3.52 -2.63 15.27
N VAL A 115 -4.70 -3.16 14.96
CA VAL A 115 -5.96 -2.73 15.61
C VAL A 115 -5.90 -2.95 17.13
N TYR A 116 -5.38 -4.10 17.56
CA TYR A 116 -5.16 -4.37 18.99
C TYR A 116 -4.21 -3.34 19.62
N PHE A 117 -3.10 -3.01 18.96
CA PHE A 117 -2.16 -1.97 19.41
C PHE A 117 -2.85 -0.60 19.54
N LEU A 118 -3.64 -0.18 18.56
CA LEU A 118 -4.40 1.07 18.63
C LEU A 118 -5.32 1.10 19.86
N GLN A 119 -6.00 -0.01 20.15
CA GLN A 119 -6.95 -0.09 21.25
C GLN A 119 -6.26 -0.14 22.63
N HIS A 120 -5.24 -0.97 22.79
CA HIS A 120 -4.61 -1.23 24.08
C HIS A 120 -3.48 -0.26 24.43
N GLU A 121 -2.61 0.04 23.47
CA GLU A 121 -1.42 0.85 23.75
C GLU A 121 -1.69 2.34 23.51
N LEU A 122 -2.52 2.67 22.53
CA LEU A 122 -2.82 4.07 22.20
C LEU A 122 -4.16 4.56 22.77
N GLY A 123 -4.96 3.70 23.39
CA GLY A 123 -6.18 4.05 24.10
C GLY A 123 -7.40 4.32 23.20
N PHE A 124 -7.41 3.85 21.95
CA PHE A 124 -8.56 3.92 21.05
C PHE A 124 -9.53 2.75 21.26
N ASN A 125 -9.83 2.40 22.49
CA ASN A 125 -10.61 1.22 22.86
C ASN A 125 -12.08 1.26 22.41
N THR A 126 -12.60 2.43 22.03
CA THR A 126 -13.96 2.56 21.47
C THR A 126 -14.01 2.36 19.97
N LEU A 127 -12.87 2.37 19.29
CA LEU A 127 -12.76 2.12 17.85
C LEU A 127 -12.60 0.61 17.60
N GLY A 128 -13.60 0.00 16.98
CA GLY A 128 -13.58 -1.42 16.61
C GLY A 128 -13.83 -1.63 15.12
N LEU A 129 -13.55 -2.84 14.62
CA LEU A 129 -13.87 -3.17 13.23
C LEU A 129 -15.34 -2.92 12.93
N ALA A 130 -15.62 -2.13 11.89
CA ALA A 130 -16.99 -1.80 11.47
C ALA A 130 -17.73 -3.09 11.09
N ASP A 131 -18.95 -3.23 11.60
CA ASP A 131 -19.79 -4.41 11.40
C ASP A 131 -20.70 -4.32 10.16
N ASP A 132 -20.65 -3.18 9.49
CA ASP A 132 -21.45 -2.80 8.34
C ASP A 132 -20.64 -2.40 7.10
N GLU A 133 -19.34 -2.72 7.07
CA GLU A 133 -18.45 -2.34 5.95
C GLU A 133 -18.16 -3.52 5.01
N PHE A 134 -17.67 -4.63 5.54
CA PHE A 134 -17.33 -5.80 4.74
C PHE A 134 -18.24 -6.99 5.08
N PRO A 135 -18.78 -7.71 4.05
CA PRO A 135 -19.66 -8.85 4.27
C PRO A 135 -18.88 -10.13 4.60
N THR A 136 -17.92 -10.04 5.53
CA THR A 136 -17.04 -11.12 5.97
C THR A 136 -17.18 -11.31 7.47
N GLU A 137 -16.99 -12.55 7.95
CA GLU A 137 -17.08 -12.87 9.37
C GLU A 137 -16.00 -12.13 10.20
N ASP A 138 -14.81 -11.96 9.63
CA ASP A 138 -13.69 -11.27 10.26
C ASP A 138 -13.74 -9.74 10.10
N ARG A 139 -14.74 -9.21 9.38
CA ARG A 139 -14.93 -7.77 9.11
C ARG A 139 -13.73 -7.12 8.42
N LEU A 140 -12.94 -7.90 7.69
CA LEU A 140 -11.86 -7.44 6.83
C LEU A 140 -12.22 -7.68 5.35
N PRO A 141 -11.64 -6.94 4.40
CA PRO A 141 -11.93 -7.14 2.98
C PRO A 141 -11.54 -8.54 2.50
N PHE A 142 -12.19 -9.03 1.43
CA PHE A 142 -11.88 -10.33 0.83
C PHE A 142 -10.43 -10.43 0.35
N ILE A 143 -9.90 -9.32 -0.19
CA ILE A 143 -8.54 -9.23 -0.72
C ILE A 143 -7.82 -8.03 -0.08
N PRO A 144 -6.47 -8.09 0.06
CA PRO A 144 -5.71 -6.96 0.52
C PRO A 144 -5.63 -5.86 -0.55
N TYR A 145 -5.30 -4.65 -0.14
CA TYR A 145 -4.77 -3.64 -1.04
C TYR A 145 -3.36 -4.08 -1.47
N HIS A 146 -3.28 -4.64 -2.65
CA HIS A 146 -2.06 -5.18 -3.24
C HIS A 146 -1.49 -4.15 -4.21
N ARG A 147 -0.39 -3.51 -3.86
CA ARG A 147 0.16 -2.36 -4.58
C ARG A 147 0.89 -2.74 -5.86
N GLU A 148 1.43 -3.95 -5.92
CA GLU A 148 2.29 -4.37 -7.01
C GLU A 148 1.98 -5.79 -7.47
N SER A 149 2.06 -6.02 -8.79
CA SER A 149 1.81 -7.28 -9.43
C SER A 149 2.63 -7.38 -10.71
N ARG A 150 2.45 -8.45 -11.49
CA ARG A 150 3.00 -8.53 -12.84
C ARG A 150 2.43 -7.42 -13.72
N ARG A 151 3.31 -6.76 -14.45
CA ARG A 151 2.97 -5.74 -15.42
C ARG A 151 3.07 -6.30 -16.82
N ILE A 152 2.20 -5.85 -17.73
CA ILE A 152 2.24 -6.25 -19.15
C ILE A 152 3.43 -5.62 -19.88
N HIS A 153 3.83 -6.25 -20.97
CA HIS A 153 4.59 -5.58 -22.02
C HIS A 153 3.59 -4.87 -22.93
N GLY A 154 3.44 -3.57 -22.75
CA GLY A 154 2.55 -2.73 -23.55
C GLY A 154 3.18 -2.23 -24.82
N VAL A 155 2.36 -1.64 -25.71
CA VAL A 155 2.83 -0.92 -26.90
C VAL A 155 3.77 0.23 -26.52
N VAL A 156 3.55 0.84 -25.36
CA VAL A 156 4.43 1.82 -24.71
C VAL A 156 4.84 1.28 -23.36
N ARG A 157 6.11 1.43 -23.01
CA ARG A 157 6.60 1.30 -21.64
C ARG A 157 6.82 2.71 -21.09
N PHE A 158 6.13 3.04 -20.00
CA PHE A 158 6.15 4.36 -19.39
C PHE A 158 7.09 4.38 -18.20
N THR A 159 8.01 5.32 -18.19
CA THR A 159 9.16 5.35 -17.30
C THR A 159 9.16 6.60 -16.43
N LEU A 160 10.03 6.63 -15.41
CA LEU A 160 10.21 7.80 -14.55
C LEU A 160 10.59 9.06 -15.38
N ASN A 161 11.41 8.90 -16.43
CA ASN A 161 11.79 10.02 -17.30
C ASN A 161 10.58 10.67 -17.96
N ASP A 162 9.58 9.86 -18.33
CA ASP A 162 8.37 10.36 -18.98
C ASP A 162 7.45 11.15 -18.04
N ILE A 163 7.51 10.88 -16.72
CA ILE A 163 6.69 11.60 -15.73
C ILE A 163 7.43 12.76 -15.06
N THR A 164 8.75 12.76 -15.04
CA THR A 164 9.55 13.88 -14.48
C THR A 164 9.73 15.02 -15.48
N ASP A 165 9.73 14.72 -16.79
CA ASP A 165 9.71 15.71 -17.86
C ASP A 165 8.68 15.32 -18.95
N PRO A 166 7.37 15.49 -18.64
CA PRO A 166 6.29 14.93 -19.46
C PRO A 166 6.18 15.55 -20.87
N TYR A 167 6.85 16.67 -21.13
CA TYR A 167 6.82 17.36 -22.41
C TYR A 167 8.11 17.21 -23.22
N ALA A 168 9.15 16.55 -22.70
CA ALA A 168 10.39 16.28 -23.44
C ALA A 168 10.16 15.36 -24.66
N GLY A 169 9.17 14.47 -24.57
CA GLY A 169 8.78 13.56 -25.64
C GLY A 169 7.43 13.92 -26.29
N THR A 170 6.80 12.92 -26.89
CA THR A 170 5.49 13.07 -27.56
C THR A 170 4.39 12.18 -26.96
N LEU A 171 4.68 11.40 -25.93
CA LEU A 171 3.73 10.43 -25.35
C LEU A 171 2.47 11.10 -24.81
N TYR A 172 2.59 12.31 -24.26
CA TYR A 172 1.45 13.10 -23.79
C TYR A 172 0.36 13.32 -24.86
N ARG A 173 0.73 13.28 -26.16
CA ARG A 173 -0.24 13.45 -27.27
C ARG A 173 -1.20 12.28 -27.41
N THR A 174 -0.88 11.14 -26.84
CA THR A 174 -1.72 9.93 -26.83
C THR A 174 -2.37 9.71 -25.47
N ALA A 175 -2.38 10.73 -24.60
CA ALA A 175 -2.91 10.63 -23.27
C ALA A 175 -4.42 10.39 -23.27
N VAL A 176 -4.86 9.46 -22.44
CA VAL A 176 -6.27 9.15 -22.18
C VAL A 176 -6.70 9.56 -20.76
N GLY A 177 -5.77 10.06 -19.97
CA GLY A 177 -5.97 10.56 -18.64
C GLY A 177 -4.79 11.42 -18.18
N VAL A 178 -4.91 12.02 -17.02
CA VAL A 178 -3.88 12.83 -16.38
C VAL A 178 -3.61 12.26 -14.99
N GLY A 179 -2.34 12.16 -14.62
CA GLY A 179 -1.86 11.81 -13.28
C GLY A 179 -0.96 12.92 -12.73
N ASP A 180 -0.92 13.05 -11.43
CA ASP A 180 -0.03 13.95 -10.68
C ASP A 180 0.30 13.40 -9.28
N TYR A 181 -0.12 12.15 -9.01
CA TYR A 181 0.18 11.53 -7.72
C TYR A 181 1.69 11.32 -7.60
N PRO A 182 2.30 11.70 -6.47
CA PRO A 182 3.74 11.54 -6.25
C PRO A 182 4.21 10.10 -6.44
N VAL A 183 5.50 9.91 -6.73
CA VAL A 183 6.10 8.58 -6.62
C VAL A 183 6.08 8.17 -5.16
N ASP A 184 5.38 7.09 -4.85
CA ASP A 184 5.13 6.62 -3.50
C ASP A 184 5.38 5.11 -3.41
N GLN A 185 6.49 4.73 -2.78
CA GLN A 185 6.93 3.36 -2.65
C GLN A 185 6.77 2.88 -1.20
N HIS A 186 6.22 1.69 -1.03
CA HIS A 186 5.97 1.08 0.27
C HIS A 186 6.82 -0.17 0.43
N HIS A 187 7.95 -0.05 1.12
CA HIS A 187 8.90 -1.14 1.35
C HIS A 187 9.35 -1.26 2.81
N THR A 188 8.77 -0.52 3.73
CA THR A 188 9.26 -0.43 5.11
C THR A 188 9.17 -1.74 5.89
N ARG A 189 8.36 -2.69 5.42
CA ARG A 189 8.26 -4.05 5.98
C ARG A 189 9.17 -5.07 5.31
N TYR A 190 9.74 -4.74 4.15
CA TYR A 190 10.76 -5.57 3.51
C TYR A 190 12.06 -5.56 4.33
N SER A 191 12.69 -6.73 4.50
CA SER A 191 13.87 -6.85 5.37
C SER A 191 15.11 -6.10 4.86
N GLY A 192 15.18 -5.84 3.56
CA GLY A 192 16.25 -5.06 2.91
C GLY A 192 15.85 -3.62 2.57
N TRP A 193 14.87 -3.06 3.28
CA TRP A 193 14.35 -1.72 2.98
C TRP A 193 15.42 -0.61 3.08
N ASP A 194 16.42 -0.76 3.96
CA ASP A 194 17.51 0.21 4.15
C ASP A 194 18.39 0.36 2.90
N ASP A 195 18.43 -0.67 2.04
CA ASP A 195 19.20 -0.66 0.78
C ASP A 195 18.40 -0.06 -0.38
N LEU A 196 17.12 0.25 -0.18
CA LEU A 196 16.24 0.81 -1.19
C LEU A 196 16.21 2.35 -1.10
N PRO A 197 16.04 3.06 -2.23
CA PRO A 197 15.89 4.51 -2.18
C PRO A 197 14.60 4.90 -1.44
N ASP A 198 14.68 5.90 -0.58
CA ASP A 198 13.52 6.51 0.06
C ASP A 198 12.77 7.38 -0.96
N LEU A 199 11.68 6.81 -1.50
CA LEU A 199 10.85 7.43 -2.52
C LEU A 199 9.40 7.59 -2.03
N TYR A 200 9.25 8.00 -0.80
CA TYR A 200 7.94 8.29 -0.23
C TYR A 200 7.46 9.70 -0.63
N PHE A 201 6.30 9.75 -1.27
CA PHE A 201 5.65 10.99 -1.68
C PHE A 201 6.57 11.97 -2.43
N HIS A 202 7.46 11.41 -3.28
CA HIS A 202 8.36 12.23 -4.09
C HIS A 202 7.56 12.97 -5.17
N PRO A 203 7.48 14.31 -5.10
CA PRO A 203 6.62 15.10 -5.98
C PRO A 203 7.09 15.05 -7.44
N ILE A 204 6.13 15.00 -8.35
CA ILE A 204 6.35 15.01 -9.79
C ILE A 204 5.39 16.01 -10.45
N PRO A 205 5.69 16.48 -11.67
CA PRO A 205 4.74 17.26 -12.45
C PRO A 205 3.49 16.45 -12.83
N SER A 206 2.40 17.14 -13.16
CA SER A 206 1.25 16.49 -13.80
C SER A 206 1.67 15.94 -15.17
N TYR A 207 1.29 14.70 -15.47
CA TYR A 207 1.68 14.00 -16.71
C TYR A 207 0.47 13.40 -17.42
N GLY A 208 0.58 13.25 -18.74
CA GLY A 208 -0.42 12.55 -19.54
C GLY A 208 -0.21 11.03 -19.49
N PHE A 209 -1.26 10.28 -19.20
CA PHE A 209 -1.27 8.82 -19.14
C PHE A 209 -1.46 8.23 -20.55
N PRO A 210 -0.41 7.70 -21.22
CA PRO A 210 -0.49 7.33 -22.63
C PRO A 210 -1.35 6.08 -22.84
N LEU A 211 -2.22 6.08 -23.86
CA LEU A 211 -3.04 4.91 -24.22
C LEU A 211 -2.21 3.63 -24.43
N GLY A 212 -1.02 3.76 -24.99
CA GLY A 212 -0.16 2.60 -25.29
C GLY A 212 0.26 1.75 -24.10
N ILE A 213 0.20 2.27 -22.87
CA ILE A 213 0.56 1.51 -21.67
C ILE A 213 -0.51 0.51 -21.23
N VAL A 214 -1.76 0.70 -21.67
CA VAL A 214 -2.87 -0.21 -21.37
C VAL A 214 -3.11 -1.24 -22.47
N ILE A 215 -2.39 -1.15 -23.60
CA ILE A 215 -2.51 -2.04 -24.76
C ILE A 215 -1.39 -3.09 -24.71
N PRO A 216 -1.68 -4.37 -24.41
CA PRO A 216 -0.67 -5.42 -24.47
C PRO A 216 -0.12 -5.61 -25.87
N ALA A 217 1.21 -5.64 -26.02
CA ALA A 217 1.83 -5.99 -27.29
C ALA A 217 1.52 -7.45 -27.66
N GLY A 218 1.00 -7.67 -28.86
CA GLY A 218 0.69 -9.01 -29.36
C GLY A 218 -0.67 -9.61 -28.94
N PHE A 219 -1.51 -8.87 -28.19
CA PHE A 219 -2.85 -9.32 -27.80
C PHE A 219 -3.93 -8.32 -28.24
N PRO A 220 -4.34 -8.37 -29.50
CA PRO A 220 -5.37 -7.45 -30.02
C PRO A 220 -6.71 -7.67 -29.31
N GLY A 221 -7.42 -6.57 -29.05
CA GLY A 221 -8.74 -6.60 -28.41
C GLY A 221 -8.74 -6.67 -26.88
N LEU A 222 -7.56 -6.65 -26.24
CA LEU A 222 -7.41 -6.58 -24.79
C LEU A 222 -6.89 -5.22 -24.35
N LEU A 223 -7.46 -4.67 -23.27
CA LEU A 223 -6.90 -3.55 -22.52
C LEU A 223 -6.68 -3.98 -21.09
N VAL A 224 -5.59 -3.53 -20.49
CA VAL A 224 -5.24 -3.80 -19.09
C VAL A 224 -5.24 -2.48 -18.32
N ALA A 225 -5.78 -2.49 -17.12
CA ALA A 225 -5.89 -1.30 -16.28
C ALA A 225 -5.18 -1.52 -14.93
N GLU A 226 -5.13 -0.48 -14.13
CA GLU A 226 -4.54 -0.43 -12.78
C GLU A 226 -3.04 -0.76 -12.73
N LYS A 227 -2.60 -1.35 -11.63
CA LYS A 227 -1.21 -1.69 -11.32
C LYS A 227 -0.51 -2.63 -12.30
N SER A 228 -1.25 -3.25 -13.21
CA SER A 228 -0.72 -4.19 -14.20
C SER A 228 -0.41 -3.56 -15.56
N VAL A 229 -0.59 -2.26 -15.72
CA VAL A 229 -0.22 -1.51 -16.93
C VAL A 229 1.28 -1.52 -17.19
N SER A 230 1.69 -1.17 -18.42
CA SER A 230 3.10 -1.19 -18.86
C SER A 230 3.88 0.01 -18.35
N VAL A 231 4.20 0.00 -17.07
CA VAL A 231 5.01 1.04 -16.42
C VAL A 231 6.20 0.42 -15.71
N THR A 232 7.19 1.24 -15.36
CA THR A 232 8.30 0.80 -14.50
C THR A 232 7.86 0.70 -13.03
N ASN A 233 8.70 0.14 -12.18
CA ASN A 233 8.41 -0.03 -10.75
C ASN A 233 8.14 1.33 -10.07
N LEU A 234 8.97 2.35 -10.31
CA LEU A 234 8.78 3.67 -9.69
C LEU A 234 7.51 4.36 -10.17
N VAL A 235 7.23 4.28 -11.48
CA VAL A 235 5.99 4.85 -12.04
C VAL A 235 4.76 4.14 -11.53
N ASN A 236 4.84 2.84 -11.23
CA ASN A 236 3.75 2.11 -10.58
C ASN A 236 3.34 2.76 -9.25
N GLY A 237 4.28 3.30 -8.48
CA GLY A 237 3.99 4.05 -7.26
C GLY A 237 3.12 5.30 -7.46
N SER A 238 3.09 5.85 -8.69
CA SER A 238 2.24 7.00 -9.06
C SER A 238 0.94 6.58 -9.77
N THR A 239 0.94 5.45 -10.49
CA THR A 239 -0.17 5.07 -11.39
C THR A 239 -1.08 3.96 -10.87
N ARG A 240 -0.80 3.36 -9.71
CA ARG A 240 -1.61 2.30 -9.11
C ARG A 240 -2.90 2.79 -8.48
#